data_264fbbf500b60f43fc813efa00376025
#
_entry.id   264fbbf500b60f43fc813efa00376025
#
_cell.length_a   1.000
_cell.length_b   1.000
_cell.length_c   1.000
_cell.angle_alpha   90.00
_cell.angle_beta   90.00
_cell.angle_gamma   90.00
#
_symmetry.space_group_name_H-M   'P 1'
#
loop_
_entity.id
_entity.type
_entity.pdbx_description
1 polymer ?
#
loop_
_entity_poly.entity_id
_entity_poly.type
_entity_poly.pdbx_seq_one_letter_code
_entity_poly.pdbx_strand_id
1 'polypeptide(L)'
;NPKLFDFALSLHKKDRVAAELRLPATALTARPFLHVSGMFPAERGCLAVMWPLASHPTNKNEVIAWDLAHDPRELATLGADEIRLRMFSRAADLPEGTTRLPIKTIHLNKSPMVVGNVNTLTPALAQRWGMDLAQAAQHADMARTLPDMSGIWPAVFARPDEPAPDVDQDLYGGFVGNSDRRHLNDLRTLSGAKLATARTGFDDPRLAELVWRYRARNFPDTLSPEEAERWEAHRAACLFDGAGGARTVEQLFTEIDQISETADDDRTQEILGALYDYAEHIAPER
;
A
#
# COMPACT_ATOMS: atom_id res chain seq x y z
N ASN A 1 2.02 -31.90 -12.15
CA ASN A 1 3.47 -32.17 -12.26
C ASN A 1 4.13 -31.91 -10.89
N PRO A 2 4.58 -32.99 -10.17
CA PRO A 2 5.19 -32.82 -8.83
C PRO A 2 6.39 -31.88 -8.83
N LYS A 3 7.27 -31.95 -9.82
CA LYS A 3 8.46 -31.09 -9.89
C LYS A 3 8.12 -29.59 -9.99
N LEU A 4 7.05 -29.25 -10.71
CA LEU A 4 6.58 -27.86 -10.79
C LEU A 4 6.00 -27.40 -9.44
N PHE A 5 5.27 -28.27 -8.77
CA PHE A 5 4.74 -27.99 -7.43
C PHE A 5 5.86 -27.77 -6.42
N ASP A 6 6.85 -28.66 -6.39
CA ASP A 6 8.01 -28.55 -5.49
C ASP A 6 8.82 -27.28 -5.77
N PHE A 7 8.99 -26.92 -7.05
CA PHE A 7 9.63 -25.66 -7.44
C PHE A 7 8.84 -24.47 -6.93
N ALA A 8 7.54 -24.39 -7.22
CA ALA A 8 6.68 -23.29 -6.77
C ALA A 8 6.66 -23.18 -5.23
N LEU A 9 6.55 -24.33 -4.54
CA LEU A 9 6.61 -24.37 -3.08
C LEU A 9 7.95 -23.86 -2.55
N SER A 10 9.07 -24.14 -3.23
CA SER A 10 10.40 -23.68 -2.80
C SER A 10 10.54 -22.15 -2.78
N LEU A 11 9.73 -21.44 -3.57
CA LEU A 11 9.74 -19.97 -3.66
C LEU A 11 9.16 -19.26 -2.43
N HIS A 12 8.66 -20.00 -1.42
CA HIS A 12 8.35 -19.40 -0.12
C HIS A 12 9.64 -18.94 0.61
N LYS A 13 10.80 -19.47 0.25
CA LYS A 13 12.09 -19.08 0.81
C LYS A 13 12.65 -17.89 0.03
N LYS A 14 12.83 -16.76 0.73
CA LYS A 14 13.40 -15.53 0.13
C LYS A 14 14.72 -15.78 -0.60
N ASP A 15 15.63 -16.58 0.00
CA ASP A 15 16.94 -16.86 -0.60
C ASP A 15 16.80 -17.64 -1.91
N ARG A 16 15.78 -18.51 -2.02
CA ARG A 16 15.50 -19.21 -3.28
C ARG A 16 15.03 -18.24 -4.37
N VAL A 17 14.14 -17.30 -4.01
CA VAL A 17 13.71 -16.23 -4.93
C VAL A 17 14.89 -15.37 -5.35
N ALA A 18 15.73 -14.94 -4.40
CA ALA A 18 16.91 -14.14 -4.69
C ALA A 18 17.89 -14.87 -5.63
N ALA A 19 18.05 -16.19 -5.47
CA ALA A 19 18.88 -17.02 -6.37
C ALA A 19 18.31 -17.11 -7.78
N GLU A 20 16.99 -17.27 -7.94
CA GLU A 20 16.33 -17.24 -9.25
C GLU A 20 16.53 -15.89 -9.97
N LEU A 21 16.45 -14.79 -9.24
CA LEU A 21 16.64 -13.44 -9.74
C LEU A 21 18.11 -13.01 -9.83
N ARG A 22 19.05 -13.84 -9.37
CA ARG A 22 20.50 -13.55 -9.28
C ARG A 22 20.81 -12.24 -8.57
N LEU A 23 20.14 -12.05 -7.42
CA LEU A 23 20.34 -10.84 -6.61
C LEU A 23 21.61 -10.92 -5.74
N PRO A 24 22.30 -9.80 -5.49
CA PRO A 24 21.96 -8.45 -5.96
C PRO A 24 22.20 -8.29 -7.45
N ALA A 25 21.23 -7.69 -8.15
CA ALA A 25 21.35 -7.41 -9.57
C ALA A 25 22.29 -6.21 -9.79
N THR A 26 23.36 -6.45 -10.50
CA THR A 26 24.30 -5.43 -10.97
C THR A 26 24.31 -5.44 -12.50
N ALA A 27 24.95 -4.47 -13.13
CA ALA A 27 25.11 -4.46 -14.59
C ALA A 27 25.74 -5.75 -15.14
N LEU A 28 26.58 -6.43 -14.34
CA LEU A 28 27.26 -7.67 -14.70
C LEU A 28 26.41 -8.92 -14.44
N THR A 29 25.64 -8.95 -13.33
CA THR A 29 24.91 -10.13 -12.87
C THR A 29 23.46 -10.17 -13.30
N ALA A 30 22.85 -9.02 -13.61
CA ALA A 30 21.45 -8.93 -14.04
C ALA A 30 21.19 -9.81 -15.27
N ARG A 31 20.10 -10.54 -15.22
CA ARG A 31 19.62 -11.40 -16.33
C ARG A 31 18.10 -11.29 -16.37
N PRO A 32 17.50 -11.45 -17.55
CA PRO A 32 16.06 -11.55 -17.66
C PRO A 32 15.54 -12.79 -16.93
N PHE A 33 14.33 -12.69 -16.40
CA PHE A 33 13.63 -13.76 -15.73
C PHE A 33 12.13 -13.73 -16.07
N LEU A 34 11.46 -14.87 -15.91
CA LEU A 34 10.02 -14.94 -16.07
C LEU A 34 9.32 -14.61 -14.74
N HIS A 35 8.24 -13.84 -14.81
CA HIS A 35 7.39 -13.56 -13.66
C HIS A 35 5.93 -13.77 -14.00
N VAL A 36 5.23 -14.59 -13.20
CA VAL A 36 3.78 -14.80 -13.30
C VAL A 36 3.09 -13.99 -12.22
N SER A 37 2.12 -13.18 -12.61
CA SER A 37 1.37 -12.33 -11.67
C SER A 37 0.01 -11.96 -12.27
N GLY A 38 -1.04 -11.98 -11.44
CA GLY A 38 -2.37 -11.49 -11.82
C GLY A 38 -2.44 -10.00 -12.19
N MET A 39 -1.34 -9.26 -12.01
CA MET A 39 -1.23 -7.87 -12.47
C MET A 39 -0.89 -7.74 -13.96
N PHE A 40 -0.46 -8.81 -14.61
CA PHE A 40 -0.26 -8.84 -16.05
C PHE A 40 -1.54 -9.27 -16.77
N PRO A 41 -1.74 -8.85 -18.02
CA PRO A 41 -2.92 -9.20 -18.81
C PRO A 41 -3.11 -10.73 -18.93
N ALA A 42 -4.37 -11.18 -18.81
CA ALA A 42 -4.72 -12.60 -18.94
C ALA A 42 -4.42 -13.12 -20.35
N GLU A 43 -4.50 -12.26 -21.37
CA GLU A 43 -4.17 -12.54 -22.77
C GLU A 43 -2.69 -12.92 -22.94
N ARG A 44 -1.82 -12.43 -22.05
CA ARG A 44 -0.40 -12.81 -21.98
C ARG A 44 -0.16 -14.00 -21.03
N GLY A 45 -1.21 -14.70 -20.59
CA GLY A 45 -1.11 -15.79 -19.61
C GLY A 45 -0.67 -15.31 -18.23
N CYS A 46 -0.93 -14.07 -17.86
CA CYS A 46 -0.44 -13.44 -16.64
C CYS A 46 1.10 -13.50 -16.50
N LEU A 47 1.83 -13.54 -17.60
CA LEU A 47 3.27 -13.78 -17.67
C LEU A 47 4.00 -12.59 -18.30
N ALA A 48 5.19 -12.28 -17.79
CA ALA A 48 6.11 -11.30 -18.40
C ALA A 48 7.55 -11.80 -18.35
N VAL A 49 8.36 -11.36 -19.31
CA VAL A 49 9.82 -11.43 -19.26
C VAL A 49 10.29 -10.14 -18.63
N MET A 50 10.91 -10.20 -17.46
CA MET A 50 11.29 -9.06 -16.66
C MET A 50 12.81 -8.88 -16.60
N TRP A 51 13.25 -7.63 -16.44
CA TRP A 51 14.64 -7.28 -16.17
C TRP A 51 14.75 -6.67 -14.77
N PRO A 52 15.64 -7.15 -13.89
CA PRO A 52 15.84 -6.54 -12.58
C PRO A 52 16.64 -5.24 -12.75
N LEU A 53 16.05 -4.12 -12.31
CA LEU A 53 16.67 -2.80 -12.37
C LEU A 53 17.49 -2.48 -11.12
N ALA A 54 16.91 -2.67 -9.94
CA ALA A 54 17.53 -2.35 -8.66
C ALA A 54 16.83 -3.06 -7.50
N SER A 55 17.51 -3.14 -6.36
CA SER A 55 16.84 -3.40 -5.07
C SER A 55 16.02 -2.16 -4.66
N HIS A 56 14.91 -2.38 -3.98
CA HIS A 56 14.09 -1.28 -3.48
C HIS A 56 14.84 -0.48 -2.40
N PRO A 57 14.85 0.86 -2.45
CA PRO A 57 15.71 1.68 -1.59
C PRO A 57 15.38 1.59 -0.09
N THR A 58 14.10 1.38 0.27
CA THR A 58 13.66 1.33 1.67
C THR A 58 13.17 -0.05 2.10
N ASN A 59 12.73 -0.92 1.17
CA ASN A 59 12.25 -2.26 1.48
C ASN A 59 13.22 -3.35 0.97
N LYS A 60 14.07 -3.85 1.85
CA LYS A 60 15.04 -4.93 1.55
C LYS A 60 14.43 -6.24 1.04
N ASN A 61 13.10 -6.35 1.03
CA ASN A 61 12.38 -7.51 0.54
C ASN A 61 11.76 -7.27 -0.84
N GLU A 62 12.11 -6.20 -1.53
CA GLU A 62 11.59 -5.90 -2.87
C GLU A 62 12.69 -5.68 -3.89
N VAL A 63 12.40 -6.04 -5.11
CA VAL A 63 13.20 -5.73 -6.31
C VAL A 63 12.35 -4.96 -7.30
N ILE A 64 12.93 -3.94 -7.92
CA ILE A 64 12.33 -3.14 -8.98
C ILE A 64 12.68 -3.81 -10.30
N ALA A 65 11.68 -4.09 -11.14
CA ALA A 65 11.89 -4.78 -12.41
C ALA A 65 11.09 -4.12 -13.54
N TRP A 66 11.63 -4.20 -14.74
CA TRP A 66 11.08 -3.69 -15.99
C TRP A 66 10.48 -4.83 -16.83
N ASP A 67 9.31 -4.64 -17.44
CA ASP A 67 8.74 -5.57 -18.41
C ASP A 67 9.39 -5.39 -19.78
N LEU A 68 10.13 -6.39 -20.23
CA LEU A 68 10.88 -6.37 -21.49
C LEU A 68 10.00 -6.45 -22.75
N ALA A 69 8.68 -6.46 -22.63
CA ALA A 69 7.81 -6.17 -23.75
C ALA A 69 7.93 -4.70 -24.21
N HIS A 70 8.54 -3.83 -23.39
CA HIS A 70 8.70 -2.42 -23.63
C HIS A 70 10.18 -2.02 -23.69
N ASP A 71 10.49 -1.01 -24.49
CA ASP A 71 11.86 -0.49 -24.64
C ASP A 71 12.33 0.20 -23.34
N PRO A 72 13.40 -0.26 -22.70
CA PRO A 72 13.86 0.29 -21.43
C PRO A 72 14.64 1.62 -21.58
N ARG A 73 15.02 2.03 -22.79
CA ARG A 73 15.88 3.21 -23.02
C ARG A 73 15.22 4.50 -22.58
N GLU A 74 13.90 4.57 -22.56
CA GLU A 74 13.19 5.74 -22.04
C GLU A 74 13.59 6.06 -20.57
N LEU A 75 13.90 5.06 -19.75
CA LEU A 75 14.33 5.28 -18.37
C LEU A 75 15.58 6.17 -18.25
N ALA A 76 16.48 6.10 -19.23
CA ALA A 76 17.72 6.89 -19.21
C ALA A 76 17.47 8.39 -19.34
N THR A 77 16.29 8.80 -19.80
CA THR A 77 15.93 10.21 -20.06
C THR A 77 14.99 10.80 -19.02
N LEU A 78 14.44 9.95 -18.12
CA LEU A 78 13.42 10.36 -17.15
C LEU A 78 14.06 10.76 -15.81
N GLY A 79 13.57 11.86 -15.24
CA GLY A 79 13.87 12.26 -13.87
C GLY A 79 13.06 11.49 -12.83
N ALA A 80 13.43 11.62 -11.55
CA ALA A 80 12.75 10.93 -10.45
C ALA A 80 11.26 11.26 -10.36
N ASP A 81 10.88 12.52 -10.54
CA ASP A 81 9.50 12.98 -10.44
C ASP A 81 8.62 12.40 -11.57
N GLU A 82 9.18 12.35 -12.78
CA GLU A 82 8.48 11.75 -13.93
C GLU A 82 8.30 10.24 -13.76
N ILE A 83 9.36 9.54 -13.33
CA ILE A 83 9.27 8.09 -13.03
C ILE A 83 8.22 7.87 -11.94
N ARG A 84 8.25 8.66 -10.88
CA ARG A 84 7.30 8.59 -9.76
C ARG A 84 5.86 8.79 -10.24
N LEU A 85 5.61 9.86 -10.99
CA LEU A 85 4.30 10.16 -11.56
C LEU A 85 3.77 8.97 -12.36
N ARG A 86 4.57 8.44 -13.28
CA ARG A 86 4.17 7.37 -14.19
C ARG A 86 4.14 5.97 -13.54
N MET A 87 4.74 5.79 -12.37
CA MET A 87 4.63 4.54 -11.60
C MET A 87 3.40 4.51 -10.70
N PHE A 88 3.09 5.62 -10.02
CA PHE A 88 2.14 5.61 -8.92
C PHE A 88 0.78 6.23 -9.24
N SER A 89 0.68 7.08 -10.28
CA SER A 89 -0.62 7.62 -10.70
C SER A 89 -1.48 6.56 -11.40
N ARG A 90 -2.79 6.72 -11.31
CA ARG A 90 -3.74 5.95 -12.13
C ARG A 90 -3.58 6.36 -13.59
N ALA A 91 -3.86 5.44 -14.51
CA ALA A 91 -3.76 5.75 -15.94
C ALA A 91 -4.64 6.93 -16.36
N ALA A 92 -5.80 7.09 -15.71
CA ALA A 92 -6.74 8.19 -15.98
C ALA A 92 -6.24 9.56 -15.46
N ASP A 93 -5.31 9.57 -14.51
CA ASP A 93 -4.79 10.78 -13.88
C ASP A 93 -3.48 11.27 -14.54
N LEU A 94 -2.98 10.52 -15.54
CA LEU A 94 -1.76 10.89 -16.26
C LEU A 94 -2.08 11.96 -17.33
N PRO A 95 -1.12 12.87 -17.62
CA PRO A 95 -1.25 13.82 -18.71
C PRO A 95 -1.51 13.12 -20.06
N GLU A 96 -2.22 13.80 -20.94
CA GLU A 96 -2.52 13.29 -22.29
C GLU A 96 -1.22 12.89 -23.02
N GLY A 97 -1.23 11.74 -23.66
CA GLY A 97 -0.06 11.17 -24.34
C GLY A 97 0.97 10.50 -23.44
N THR A 98 0.77 10.53 -22.11
CA THR A 98 1.66 9.88 -21.15
C THR A 98 1.07 8.52 -20.72
N THR A 99 1.93 7.50 -20.66
CA THR A 99 1.53 6.15 -20.23
C THR A 99 2.27 5.75 -18.97
N ARG A 100 1.68 4.82 -18.21
CA ARG A 100 2.37 4.23 -17.05
C ARG A 100 3.65 3.52 -17.50
N LEU A 101 4.69 3.62 -16.67
CA LEU A 101 5.90 2.84 -16.90
C LEU A 101 5.63 1.35 -16.62
N PRO A 102 6.18 0.45 -17.45
CA PRO A 102 6.05 -0.99 -17.27
C PRO A 102 7.02 -1.51 -16.18
N ILE A 103 7.03 -0.79 -15.05
CA ILE A 103 7.82 -1.12 -13.86
C ILE A 103 6.94 -1.82 -12.84
N LYS A 104 7.49 -2.86 -12.23
CA LYS A 104 6.85 -3.59 -11.15
C LYS A 104 7.83 -3.83 -10.01
N THR A 105 7.35 -3.64 -8.76
CA THR A 105 8.06 -4.13 -7.59
C THR A 105 7.63 -5.57 -7.29
N ILE A 106 8.59 -6.43 -6.99
CA ILE A 106 8.38 -7.85 -6.71
C ILE A 106 8.84 -8.14 -5.30
N HIS A 107 7.91 -8.57 -4.43
CA HIS A 107 8.19 -8.94 -3.05
C HIS A 107 8.84 -10.32 -2.97
N LEU A 108 10.09 -10.37 -2.52
CA LEU A 108 10.87 -11.61 -2.39
C LEU A 108 10.34 -12.56 -1.31
N ASN A 109 9.62 -12.04 -0.34
CA ASN A 109 9.09 -12.76 0.83
C ASN A 109 7.58 -13.07 0.74
N LYS A 110 6.96 -12.87 -0.42
CA LYS A 110 5.54 -13.17 -0.66
C LYS A 110 5.35 -14.30 -1.69
N SER A 111 6.29 -15.24 -1.72
CA SER A 111 6.25 -16.41 -2.63
C SER A 111 5.96 -16.02 -4.10
N PRO A 112 6.68 -15.04 -4.67
CA PRO A 112 6.43 -14.63 -6.04
C PRO A 112 6.75 -15.79 -7.00
N MET A 113 5.90 -16.04 -7.99
CA MET A 113 6.21 -17.02 -9.02
C MET A 113 7.21 -16.41 -10.02
N VAL A 114 8.47 -16.76 -9.87
CA VAL A 114 9.59 -16.31 -10.72
C VAL A 114 10.41 -17.50 -11.21
N VAL A 115 10.94 -17.41 -12.42
CA VAL A 115 11.79 -18.44 -13.02
C VAL A 115 12.99 -17.77 -13.67
N GLY A 116 14.19 -18.01 -13.14
CA GLY A 116 15.44 -17.40 -13.62
C GLY A 116 15.90 -17.88 -14.99
N ASN A 117 15.42 -19.04 -15.44
CA ASN A 117 15.73 -19.54 -16.77
C ASN A 117 14.61 -19.21 -17.77
N VAL A 118 14.77 -18.12 -18.53
CA VAL A 118 13.78 -17.68 -19.54
C VAL A 118 13.57 -18.70 -20.66
N ASN A 119 14.51 -19.61 -20.90
CA ASN A 119 14.38 -20.65 -21.94
C ASN A 119 13.32 -21.71 -21.58
N THR A 120 12.80 -21.70 -20.37
CA THR A 120 11.63 -22.52 -20.00
C THR A 120 10.36 -22.06 -20.73
N LEU A 121 10.31 -20.81 -21.18
CA LEU A 121 9.29 -20.30 -22.09
C LEU A 121 9.69 -20.66 -23.53
N THR A 122 9.15 -21.77 -24.03
CA THR A 122 9.42 -22.21 -25.40
C THR A 122 8.83 -21.23 -26.42
N PRO A 123 9.38 -21.13 -27.65
CA PRO A 123 8.81 -20.28 -28.70
C PRO A 123 7.32 -20.52 -28.95
N ALA A 124 6.88 -21.81 -28.92
CA ALA A 124 5.48 -22.16 -29.10
C ALA A 124 4.57 -21.61 -27.98
N LEU A 125 5.05 -21.66 -26.74
CA LEU A 125 4.32 -21.06 -25.61
C LEU A 125 4.32 -19.53 -25.69
N ALA A 126 5.44 -18.92 -26.04
CA ALA A 126 5.54 -17.47 -26.21
C ALA A 126 4.57 -16.99 -27.31
N GLN A 127 4.53 -17.66 -28.44
CA GLN A 127 3.61 -17.35 -29.53
C GLN A 127 2.14 -17.49 -29.11
N ARG A 128 1.82 -18.55 -28.34
CA ARG A 128 0.46 -18.73 -27.80
C ARG A 128 -0.01 -17.56 -26.94
N TRP A 129 0.90 -16.92 -26.23
CA TRP A 129 0.61 -15.80 -25.34
C TRP A 129 0.98 -14.43 -25.93
N GLY A 130 1.19 -14.37 -27.27
CA GLY A 130 1.48 -13.11 -27.96
C GLY A 130 2.78 -12.45 -27.50
N MET A 131 3.75 -13.21 -27.00
CA MET A 131 5.02 -12.69 -26.50
C MET A 131 6.11 -12.81 -27.58
N ASP A 132 6.79 -11.71 -27.86
CA ASP A 132 7.95 -11.67 -28.77
C ASP A 132 9.25 -11.85 -27.96
N LEU A 133 9.82 -13.06 -28.00
CA LEU A 133 11.06 -13.37 -27.31
C LEU A 133 12.28 -12.70 -27.95
N ALA A 134 12.25 -12.43 -29.26
CA ALA A 134 13.36 -11.76 -29.95
C ALA A 134 13.41 -10.28 -29.52
N GLN A 135 12.25 -9.63 -29.47
CA GLN A 135 12.13 -8.27 -28.94
C GLN A 135 12.56 -8.21 -27.46
N ALA A 136 12.08 -9.13 -26.63
CA ALA A 136 12.47 -9.19 -25.21
C ALA A 136 14.00 -9.36 -25.05
N ALA A 137 14.65 -10.16 -25.90
CA ALA A 137 16.11 -10.30 -25.89
C ALA A 137 16.83 -8.99 -26.29
N GLN A 138 16.35 -8.30 -27.33
CA GLN A 138 16.88 -6.99 -27.72
C GLN A 138 16.72 -5.96 -26.59
N HIS A 139 15.56 -5.90 -25.95
CA HIS A 139 15.30 -5.00 -24.82
C HIS A 139 16.16 -5.37 -23.60
N ALA A 140 16.46 -6.65 -23.36
CA ALA A 140 17.40 -7.06 -22.31
C ALA A 140 18.83 -6.56 -22.59
N ASP A 141 19.28 -6.58 -23.87
CA ASP A 141 20.58 -6.04 -24.25
C ASP A 141 20.63 -4.51 -24.08
N MET A 142 19.54 -3.80 -24.40
CA MET A 142 19.41 -2.36 -24.14
C MET A 142 19.39 -2.07 -22.64
N ALA A 143 18.65 -2.83 -21.85
CA ALA A 143 18.60 -2.67 -20.38
C ALA A 143 19.97 -2.86 -19.72
N ARG A 144 20.82 -3.72 -20.29
CA ARG A 144 22.20 -3.94 -19.81
C ARG A 144 23.08 -2.70 -20.00
N THR A 145 22.77 -1.84 -20.97
CA THR A 145 23.52 -0.62 -21.29
C THR A 145 22.95 0.63 -20.64
N LEU A 146 21.88 0.52 -19.84
CA LEU A 146 21.35 1.65 -19.08
C LEU A 146 22.41 2.20 -18.14
N PRO A 147 22.41 3.53 -17.91
CA PRO A 147 23.25 4.13 -16.90
C PRO A 147 22.93 3.57 -15.51
N ASP A 148 23.83 3.73 -14.56
CA ASP A 148 23.54 3.40 -13.17
C ASP A 148 22.43 4.31 -12.63
N MET A 149 21.28 3.70 -12.37
CA MET A 149 20.09 4.39 -11.85
C MET A 149 19.92 4.21 -10.34
N SER A 150 20.90 3.63 -9.64
CA SER A 150 20.77 3.37 -8.19
C SER A 150 20.48 4.64 -7.38
N GLY A 151 21.01 5.77 -7.79
CA GLY A 151 20.83 7.07 -7.14
C GLY A 151 19.45 7.70 -7.31
N ILE A 152 18.66 7.28 -8.32
CA ILE A 152 17.35 7.88 -8.59
C ILE A 152 16.23 7.25 -7.74
N TRP A 153 16.33 5.97 -7.43
CA TRP A 153 15.26 5.22 -6.75
C TRP A 153 14.90 5.75 -5.37
N PRO A 154 15.84 6.23 -4.52
CA PRO A 154 15.47 6.86 -3.25
C PRO A 154 14.51 8.04 -3.42
N ALA A 155 14.71 8.88 -4.44
CA ALA A 155 13.81 10.00 -4.74
C ALA A 155 12.46 9.51 -5.33
N VAL A 156 12.48 8.51 -6.22
CA VAL A 156 11.26 7.92 -6.80
C VAL A 156 10.35 7.35 -5.71
N PHE A 157 10.91 6.68 -4.71
CA PHE A 157 10.17 6.05 -3.61
C PHE A 157 10.11 6.89 -2.33
N ALA A 158 10.65 8.13 -2.36
CA ALA A 158 10.48 9.04 -1.24
C ALA A 158 8.99 9.27 -1.00
N ARG A 159 8.53 9.11 0.22
CA ARG A 159 7.19 9.52 0.58
C ARG A 159 7.15 11.05 0.61
N PRO A 160 6.10 11.71 0.12
CA PRO A 160 5.88 13.12 0.40
C PRO A 160 5.96 13.35 1.91
N ASP A 161 6.44 14.52 2.32
CA ASP A 161 6.28 14.99 3.70
C ASP A 161 4.78 15.24 3.93
N GLU A 162 4.04 14.18 4.16
CA GLU A 162 2.67 14.28 4.63
C GLU A 162 2.70 14.61 6.12
N PRO A 163 1.82 15.51 6.59
CA PRO A 163 1.68 15.72 8.02
C PRO A 163 1.41 14.38 8.70
N ALA A 164 1.95 14.20 9.91
CA ALA A 164 1.73 12.97 10.67
C ALA A 164 0.22 12.67 10.71
N PRO A 165 -0.20 11.45 10.39
CA PRO A 165 -1.60 11.10 10.43
C PRO A 165 -2.14 11.29 11.85
N ASP A 166 -3.45 11.51 11.99
CA ASP A 166 -4.08 11.51 13.30
C ASP A 166 -3.79 10.20 14.04
N VAL A 167 -3.63 10.27 15.36
CA VAL A 167 -3.22 9.12 16.18
C VAL A 167 -4.16 7.91 16.06
N ASP A 168 -5.45 8.12 15.77
CA ASP A 168 -6.41 7.05 15.52
C ASP A 168 -6.14 6.33 14.17
N GLN A 169 -5.47 6.97 13.23
CA GLN A 169 -5.13 6.43 11.90
C GLN A 169 -3.69 5.90 11.84
N ASP A 170 -2.84 6.27 12.81
CA ASP A 170 -1.42 5.93 12.82
C ASP A 170 -1.12 4.56 13.45
N LEU A 171 -1.93 3.55 13.12
CA LEU A 171 -1.75 2.18 13.61
C LEU A 171 -0.38 1.59 13.26
N TYR A 172 0.18 2.00 12.12
CA TYR A 172 1.44 1.47 11.57
C TYR A 172 2.62 2.45 11.67
N GLY A 173 2.45 3.61 12.29
CA GLY A 173 3.52 4.62 12.43
C GLY A 173 4.67 4.20 13.34
N GLY A 174 4.52 3.11 14.09
CA GLY A 174 5.58 2.52 14.91
C GLY A 174 5.10 1.28 15.67
N PHE A 175 6.05 0.53 16.22
CA PHE A 175 5.75 -0.61 17.08
C PHE A 175 5.67 -0.16 18.53
N VAL A 176 4.54 -0.44 19.18
CA VAL A 176 4.39 -0.23 20.63
C VAL A 176 5.35 -1.15 21.40
N GLY A 177 6.20 -0.56 22.22
CA GLY A 177 7.19 -1.27 23.04
C GLY A 177 6.56 -2.20 24.10
N ASN A 178 7.33 -3.15 24.61
CA ASN A 178 6.84 -4.10 25.61
C ASN A 178 6.48 -3.42 26.94
N SER A 179 7.12 -2.31 27.29
CA SER A 179 6.80 -1.49 28.46
C SER A 179 5.39 -0.92 28.33
N ASP A 180 5.16 -0.24 27.21
CA ASP A 180 3.89 0.41 26.92
C ASP A 180 2.74 -0.59 26.77
N ARG A 181 3.00 -1.76 26.16
CA ARG A 181 2.00 -2.84 26.07
C ARG A 181 1.55 -3.35 27.43
N ARG A 182 2.46 -3.52 28.37
CA ARG A 182 2.11 -3.91 29.74
C ARG A 182 1.29 -2.84 30.42
N HIS A 183 1.73 -1.60 30.31
CA HIS A 183 1.01 -0.44 30.87
C HIS A 183 -0.41 -0.32 30.29
N LEU A 184 -0.58 -0.44 28.96
CA LEU A 184 -1.91 -0.44 28.33
C LEU A 184 -2.80 -1.59 28.82
N ASN A 185 -2.25 -2.79 29.03
CA ASN A 185 -3.01 -3.91 29.58
C ASN A 185 -3.51 -3.63 31.00
N ASP A 186 -2.70 -2.96 31.84
CA ASP A 186 -3.10 -2.56 33.17
C ASP A 186 -4.21 -1.51 33.10
N LEU A 187 -4.08 -0.50 32.22
CA LEU A 187 -5.09 0.57 32.05
C LEU A 187 -6.43 0.02 31.56
N ARG A 188 -6.44 -1.00 30.69
CA ARG A 188 -7.68 -1.63 30.18
C ARG A 188 -8.56 -2.25 31.27
N THR A 189 -8.01 -2.55 32.42
CA THR A 189 -8.75 -3.15 33.55
C THR A 189 -9.35 -2.09 34.48
N LEU A 190 -9.02 -0.82 34.27
CA LEU A 190 -9.44 0.27 35.15
C LEU A 190 -10.86 0.77 34.80
N SER A 191 -11.60 1.22 35.82
CA SER A 191 -12.82 2.00 35.63
C SER A 191 -12.50 3.40 35.10
N GLY A 192 -13.47 4.07 34.48
CA GLY A 192 -13.31 5.43 33.96
C GLY A 192 -12.76 6.43 34.99
N ALA A 193 -13.27 6.37 36.23
CA ALA A 193 -12.79 7.23 37.32
C ALA A 193 -11.32 6.98 37.68
N LYS A 194 -10.86 5.72 37.62
CA LYS A 194 -9.45 5.37 37.83
C LYS A 194 -8.58 5.77 36.63
N LEU A 195 -9.10 5.67 35.41
CA LEU A 195 -8.41 6.12 34.20
C LEU A 195 -8.18 7.64 34.23
N ALA A 196 -9.13 8.44 34.76
CA ALA A 196 -9.00 9.87 34.89
C ALA A 196 -7.77 10.33 35.71
N THR A 197 -7.34 9.50 36.65
CA THR A 197 -6.20 9.79 37.55
C THR A 197 -4.97 8.93 37.25
N ALA A 198 -5.05 8.02 36.27
CA ALA A 198 -3.95 7.13 35.93
C ALA A 198 -2.77 7.89 35.30
N ARG A 199 -1.55 7.41 35.56
CA ARG A 199 -0.38 7.92 34.87
C ARG A 199 -0.43 7.50 33.40
N THR A 200 -0.18 8.46 32.51
CA THR A 200 -0.18 8.29 31.06
C THR A 200 1.22 8.51 30.44
N GLY A 201 2.27 8.26 31.24
CA GLY A 201 3.65 8.32 30.75
C GLY A 201 3.97 7.08 29.90
N PHE A 202 4.03 7.25 28.60
CA PHE A 202 4.41 6.22 27.61
C PHE A 202 5.69 6.61 26.90
N ASP A 203 6.42 5.62 26.42
CA ASP A 203 7.57 5.83 25.54
C ASP A 203 7.08 6.27 24.12
N ASP A 204 5.94 5.74 23.69
CA ASP A 204 5.29 6.11 22.44
C ASP A 204 4.37 7.33 22.67
N PRO A 205 4.65 8.50 22.05
CA PRO A 205 3.91 9.73 22.29
C PRO A 205 2.44 9.68 21.86
N ARG A 206 2.05 8.75 20.98
CA ARG A 206 0.68 8.60 20.51
C ARG A 206 -0.25 8.03 21.57
N LEU A 207 0.28 7.23 22.48
CA LEU A 207 -0.53 6.45 23.42
C LEU A 207 -1.23 7.30 24.47
N ALA A 208 -0.65 8.38 24.89
CA ALA A 208 -1.29 9.29 25.85
C ALA A 208 -2.59 9.87 25.28
N GLU A 209 -2.56 10.34 24.03
CA GLU A 209 -3.73 10.84 23.33
C GLU A 209 -4.76 9.74 23.07
N LEU A 210 -4.32 8.56 22.65
CA LEU A 210 -5.22 7.42 22.42
C LEU A 210 -5.94 6.97 23.71
N VAL A 211 -5.26 6.95 24.85
CA VAL A 211 -5.87 6.60 26.15
C VAL A 211 -6.88 7.66 26.58
N TRP A 212 -6.57 8.96 26.36
CA TRP A 212 -7.51 10.02 26.63
C TRP A 212 -8.77 9.90 25.74
N ARG A 213 -8.61 9.71 24.43
CA ARG A 213 -9.74 9.48 23.50
C ARG A 213 -10.53 8.21 23.83
N TYR A 214 -9.87 7.13 24.25
CA TYR A 214 -10.53 5.92 24.73
C TYR A 214 -11.42 6.23 25.93
N ARG A 215 -10.92 7.02 26.92
CA ARG A 215 -11.72 7.42 28.07
C ARG A 215 -12.90 8.29 27.65
N ALA A 216 -12.67 9.27 26.77
CA ALA A 216 -13.72 10.16 26.29
C ALA A 216 -14.86 9.40 25.57
N ARG A 217 -14.52 8.38 24.78
CA ARG A 217 -15.53 7.55 24.09
C ARG A 217 -16.30 6.63 25.02
N ASN A 218 -15.64 6.02 26.00
CA ASN A 218 -16.22 4.93 26.78
C ASN A 218 -16.69 5.35 28.18
N PHE A 219 -16.22 6.46 28.69
CA PHE A 219 -16.49 6.96 30.03
C PHE A 219 -16.67 8.49 30.04
N PRO A 220 -17.58 9.05 29.21
CA PRO A 220 -17.73 10.51 29.05
C PRO A 220 -18.03 11.22 30.39
N ASP A 221 -18.78 10.58 31.29
CA ASP A 221 -19.13 11.12 32.61
C ASP A 221 -17.90 11.35 33.53
N THR A 222 -16.73 10.87 33.15
CA THR A 222 -15.49 11.04 33.92
C THR A 222 -14.60 12.17 33.42
N LEU A 223 -15.03 12.89 32.38
CA LEU A 223 -14.30 14.02 31.81
C LEU A 223 -14.50 15.28 32.70
N SER A 224 -13.43 16.09 32.81
CA SER A 224 -13.60 17.46 33.30
C SER A 224 -14.35 18.31 32.27
N PRO A 225 -14.89 19.46 32.64
CA PRO A 225 -15.53 20.37 31.69
C PRO A 225 -14.61 20.72 30.50
N GLU A 226 -13.34 20.98 30.75
CA GLU A 226 -12.35 21.31 29.71
C GLU A 226 -12.06 20.09 28.80
N GLU A 227 -12.01 18.90 29.38
CA GLU A 227 -11.84 17.66 28.60
C GLU A 227 -13.07 17.37 27.74
N ALA A 228 -14.27 17.63 28.26
CA ALA A 228 -15.51 17.46 27.51
C ALA A 228 -15.57 18.44 26.33
N GLU A 229 -15.25 19.72 26.56
CA GLU A 229 -15.16 20.72 25.49
C GLU A 229 -14.14 20.32 24.42
N ARG A 230 -12.95 19.87 24.82
CA ARG A 230 -11.92 19.37 23.90
C ARG A 230 -12.41 18.18 23.10
N TRP A 231 -13.16 17.27 23.73
CA TRP A 231 -13.71 16.10 23.07
C TRP A 231 -14.76 16.47 22.03
N GLU A 232 -15.68 17.38 22.36
CA GLU A 232 -16.69 17.86 21.42
C GLU A 232 -16.06 18.63 20.25
N ALA A 233 -15.05 19.45 20.50
CA ALA A 233 -14.28 20.11 19.45
C ALA A 233 -13.60 19.12 18.51
N HIS A 234 -13.01 18.03 19.05
CA HIS A 234 -12.42 16.98 18.25
C HIS A 234 -13.47 16.24 17.41
N ARG A 235 -14.64 15.91 17.99
CA ARG A 235 -15.75 15.28 17.26
C ARG A 235 -16.24 16.19 16.12
N ALA A 236 -16.44 17.46 16.39
CA ALA A 236 -16.87 18.43 15.39
C ALA A 236 -15.87 18.55 14.24
N ALA A 237 -14.58 18.65 14.54
CA ALA A 237 -13.52 18.69 13.53
C ALA A 237 -13.52 17.41 12.65
N CYS A 238 -13.71 16.23 13.23
CA CYS A 238 -13.77 14.99 12.46
C CYS A 238 -15.06 14.88 11.63
N LEU A 239 -16.23 15.17 12.24
CA LEU A 239 -17.53 14.90 11.63
C LEU A 239 -18.00 15.99 10.67
N PHE A 240 -17.56 17.24 10.87
CA PHE A 240 -17.96 18.36 10.01
C PHE A 240 -16.86 18.83 9.08
N ASP A 241 -15.60 18.87 9.54
CA ASP A 241 -14.48 19.43 8.76
C ASP A 241 -13.61 18.37 8.11
N GLY A 242 -13.87 17.08 8.38
CA GLY A 242 -13.10 15.97 7.81
C GLY A 242 -11.66 15.90 8.34
N ALA A 243 -11.40 16.39 9.55
CA ALA A 243 -10.08 16.34 10.17
C ALA A 243 -9.53 14.90 10.19
N GLY A 244 -8.23 14.77 9.94
CA GLY A 244 -7.57 13.46 9.82
C GLY A 244 -8.01 12.65 8.60
N GLY A 245 -8.67 13.25 7.59
CA GLY A 245 -9.19 12.54 6.42
C GLY A 245 -10.47 11.74 6.71
N ALA A 246 -11.16 12.05 7.82
CA ALA A 246 -12.45 11.44 8.14
C ALA A 246 -13.51 11.85 7.11
N ARG A 247 -14.45 10.93 6.83
CA ARG A 247 -15.63 11.27 6.05
C ARG A 247 -16.54 12.16 6.89
N THR A 248 -17.02 13.26 6.31
CA THR A 248 -17.97 14.16 6.99
C THR A 248 -19.39 13.60 6.97
N VAL A 249 -20.22 14.06 7.91
CA VAL A 249 -21.66 13.73 7.95
C VAL A 249 -22.36 14.17 6.66
N GLU A 250 -22.01 15.32 6.10
CA GLU A 250 -22.55 15.81 4.84
C GLU A 250 -22.21 14.90 3.66
N GLN A 251 -20.96 14.43 3.59
CA GLN A 251 -20.54 13.45 2.57
C GLN A 251 -21.29 12.12 2.71
N LEU A 252 -21.50 11.67 3.97
CA LEU A 252 -22.26 10.45 4.22
C LEU A 252 -23.71 10.59 3.78
N PHE A 253 -24.36 11.69 4.10
CA PHE A 253 -25.75 11.94 3.67
C PHE A 253 -25.87 12.00 2.14
N THR A 254 -24.95 12.68 1.48
CA THR A 254 -24.90 12.72 0.01
C THR A 254 -24.81 11.31 -0.60
N GLU A 255 -23.98 10.43 -0.03
CA GLU A 255 -23.87 9.04 -0.52
C GLU A 255 -25.14 8.22 -0.20
N ILE A 256 -25.73 8.41 0.97
CA ILE A 256 -27.01 7.75 1.33
C ILE A 256 -28.07 8.12 0.30
N ASP A 257 -28.23 9.40 0.00
CA ASP A 257 -29.20 9.88 -0.99
C ASP A 257 -28.96 9.26 -2.38
N GLN A 258 -27.72 9.27 -2.85
CA GLN A 258 -27.35 8.66 -4.15
C GLN A 258 -27.64 7.17 -4.23
N ILE A 259 -27.38 6.41 -3.15
CA ILE A 259 -27.66 4.98 -3.12
C ILE A 259 -29.17 4.76 -3.03
N SER A 260 -29.90 5.57 -2.23
CA SER A 260 -31.33 5.48 -2.05
C SER A 260 -32.11 5.71 -3.35
N GLU A 261 -31.62 6.61 -4.23
CA GLU A 261 -32.22 6.85 -5.55
C GLU A 261 -32.21 5.62 -6.47
N THR A 262 -31.27 4.72 -6.28
CA THR A 262 -31.07 3.54 -7.13
C THR A 262 -31.40 2.21 -6.46
N ALA A 263 -31.64 2.20 -5.16
CA ALA A 263 -31.95 1.00 -4.40
C ALA A 263 -33.46 0.66 -4.50
N ASP A 264 -33.77 -0.51 -5.09
CA ASP A 264 -35.15 -0.97 -5.32
C ASP A 264 -35.69 -1.90 -4.21
N ASP A 265 -34.85 -2.28 -3.22
CA ASP A 265 -35.22 -3.22 -2.18
C ASP A 265 -35.44 -2.56 -0.80
N ASP A 266 -36.49 -3.00 -0.10
CA ASP A 266 -36.89 -2.44 1.20
C ASP A 266 -35.81 -2.58 2.27
N ARG A 267 -35.01 -3.64 2.24
CA ARG A 267 -33.93 -3.86 3.22
C ARG A 267 -32.80 -2.84 3.08
N THR A 268 -32.43 -2.52 1.86
CA THR A 268 -31.41 -1.48 1.61
C THR A 268 -31.92 -0.13 2.09
N GLN A 269 -33.18 0.21 1.81
CA GLN A 269 -33.79 1.46 2.27
C GLN A 269 -33.84 1.55 3.80
N GLU A 270 -34.20 0.45 4.48
CA GLU A 270 -34.19 0.38 5.96
C GLU A 270 -32.79 0.61 6.54
N ILE A 271 -31.74 0.00 5.93
CA ILE A 271 -30.36 0.17 6.38
C ILE A 271 -29.90 1.62 6.18
N LEU A 272 -30.21 2.22 5.03
CA LEU A 272 -29.84 3.61 4.74
C LEU A 272 -30.52 4.58 5.70
N GLY A 273 -31.80 4.38 6.01
CA GLY A 273 -32.52 5.16 7.02
C GLY A 273 -31.89 5.04 8.41
N ALA A 274 -31.55 3.82 8.84
CA ALA A 274 -30.88 3.61 10.13
C ALA A 274 -29.48 4.24 10.20
N LEU A 275 -28.74 4.26 9.09
CA LEU A 275 -27.44 4.95 9.00
C LEU A 275 -27.59 6.48 9.08
N TYR A 276 -28.61 7.02 8.46
CA TYR A 276 -28.93 8.44 8.52
C TYR A 276 -29.23 8.86 9.96
N ASP A 277 -30.19 8.18 10.60
CA ASP A 277 -30.57 8.42 12.01
C ASP A 277 -29.36 8.31 12.95
N TYR A 278 -28.52 7.29 12.74
CA TYR A 278 -27.29 7.13 13.53
C TYR A 278 -26.33 8.31 13.35
N ALA A 279 -26.12 8.76 12.12
CA ALA A 279 -25.22 9.87 11.84
C ALA A 279 -25.73 11.19 12.46
N GLU A 280 -27.05 11.46 12.43
CA GLU A 280 -27.65 12.59 13.12
C GLU A 280 -27.45 12.48 14.64
N HIS A 281 -27.65 11.28 15.21
CA HIS A 281 -27.52 11.07 16.64
C HIS A 281 -26.09 11.28 17.17
N ILE A 282 -25.08 10.88 16.39
CA ILE A 282 -23.66 11.05 16.79
C ILE A 282 -23.09 12.42 16.46
N ALA A 283 -23.74 13.22 15.63
CA ALA A 283 -23.24 14.56 15.30
C ALA A 283 -23.29 15.47 16.53
N PRO A 284 -22.19 16.23 16.83
CA PRO A 284 -22.22 17.25 17.88
C PRO A 284 -23.27 18.35 17.56
N GLU A 285 -23.79 18.99 18.59
CA GLU A 285 -24.58 20.21 18.42
C GLU A 285 -23.69 21.29 17.75
N ARG A 286 -24.21 21.98 16.75
CA ARG A 286 -23.52 23.09 16.08
C ARG A 286 -23.56 24.37 16.87
#